data_a5529744e43db0462ce26fb941bff6d9
#
_entry.id   a5529744e43db0462ce26fb941bff6d9
#
_cell.length_a   1.000
_cell.length_b   1.000
_cell.length_c   1.000
_cell.angle_alpha   90.00
_cell.angle_beta   90.00
_cell.angle_gamma   90.00
#
_symmetry.space_group_name_H-M   'P 1'
#
loop_
_entity.id
_entity.type
_entity.pdbx_description
1 polymer ?
#
loop_
_entity_poly.entity_id
_entity_poly.type
_entity_poly.pdbx_seq_one_letter_code
_entity_poly.pdbx_strand_id
1 'polypeptide(L)'
;MSSLRTDWKGVYPPIVTPFTEAEEIDEAAFRKVIDLLIDEGVHGIIVAGSTGEWYSLADDEVSRLLTLAKEQIADRVPLLAGTSSMSTHHAVALTERAAELGCAGAMVLPPPYVLPTADEVVAHFEAVADVGLPIMVYNNPKRTQVNLDA
;
A
#
# COMPACT_ATOMS: atom_id res chain seq x y z
N MET A 1 -10.47 3.65 23.31
CA MET A 1 -9.85 3.52 21.98
C MET A 1 -8.41 4.00 22.10
N SER A 2 -7.43 3.09 22.02
CA SER A 2 -6.02 3.47 21.94
C SER A 2 -5.83 4.20 20.61
N SER A 3 -5.37 5.45 20.65
CA SER A 3 -5.01 6.14 19.40
C SER A 3 -3.82 5.38 18.79
N LEU A 4 -4.03 4.77 17.62
CA LEU A 4 -2.98 4.18 16.82
C LEU A 4 -2.06 5.34 16.35
N ARG A 5 -1.14 5.75 17.23
CA ARG A 5 -0.11 6.73 16.86
C ARG A 5 1.00 5.98 16.14
N THR A 6 1.17 6.29 14.87
CA THR A 6 2.34 5.83 14.10
C THR A 6 3.45 6.86 14.22
N ASP A 7 4.67 6.41 14.37
CA ASP A 7 5.85 7.28 14.38
C ASP A 7 6.63 7.15 13.06
N TRP A 8 5.89 7.09 11.94
CA TRP A 8 6.50 7.00 10.62
C TRP A 8 7.23 8.29 10.28
N LYS A 9 8.55 8.19 10.12
CA LYS A 9 9.44 9.30 9.78
C LYS A 9 10.44 8.85 8.73
N GLY A 10 10.89 9.79 7.91
CA GLY A 10 11.92 9.56 6.92
C GLY A 10 11.40 9.13 5.57
N VAL A 11 12.09 8.22 4.90
CA VAL A 11 11.85 7.84 3.50
C VAL A 11 11.16 6.48 3.42
N TYR A 12 10.01 6.44 2.78
CA TYR A 12 9.18 5.25 2.53
C TYR A 12 8.94 5.12 1.01
N PRO A 13 9.86 4.53 0.24
CA PRO A 13 9.66 4.37 -1.19
C PRO A 13 8.54 3.38 -1.50
N PRO A 14 7.61 3.73 -2.42
CA PRO A 14 6.82 2.73 -3.11
C PRO A 14 7.70 1.98 -4.10
N ILE A 15 7.79 0.65 -3.97
CA ILE A 15 8.69 -0.16 -4.80
C ILE A 15 7.99 -0.69 -6.05
N VAL A 16 8.79 -1.02 -7.06
CA VAL A 16 8.33 -1.66 -8.30
C VAL A 16 7.95 -3.11 -8.06
N THR A 17 7.10 -3.65 -8.93
CA THR A 17 6.84 -5.09 -9.06
C THR A 17 7.57 -5.60 -10.29
N PRO A 18 8.72 -6.28 -10.14
CA PRO A 18 9.41 -6.88 -11.28
C PRO A 18 8.62 -8.07 -11.84
N PHE A 19 8.60 -8.19 -13.16
CA PHE A 19 8.01 -9.31 -13.86
C PHE A 19 9.04 -10.02 -14.72
N THR A 20 8.82 -11.31 -14.95
CA THR A 20 9.59 -12.13 -15.92
C THR A 20 9.09 -11.86 -17.34
N GLU A 21 9.78 -12.42 -18.35
CA GLU A 21 9.30 -12.38 -19.75
C GLU A 21 7.98 -13.14 -19.97
N ALA A 22 7.61 -14.02 -19.04
CA ALA A 22 6.35 -14.74 -19.03
C ALA A 22 5.23 -14.00 -18.29
N GLU A 23 5.45 -12.70 -17.95
CA GLU A 23 4.51 -11.85 -17.21
C GLU A 23 4.17 -12.35 -15.80
N GLU A 24 5.02 -13.19 -15.22
CA GLU A 24 4.92 -13.64 -13.83
C GLU A 24 5.76 -12.75 -12.91
N ILE A 25 5.41 -12.63 -11.63
CA ILE A 25 6.20 -11.88 -10.64
C ILE A 25 7.61 -12.50 -10.54
N ASP A 26 8.65 -11.69 -10.79
CA ASP A 26 10.03 -12.08 -10.53
C ASP A 26 10.34 -11.92 -9.04
N GLU A 27 10.04 -12.95 -8.26
CA GLU A 27 10.24 -12.96 -6.81
C GLU A 27 11.70 -12.72 -6.42
N ALA A 28 12.65 -13.22 -7.22
CA ALA A 28 14.07 -13.05 -6.92
C ALA A 28 14.53 -11.60 -7.13
N ALA A 29 14.08 -10.95 -8.21
CA ALA A 29 14.33 -9.54 -8.43
C ALA A 29 13.62 -8.67 -7.39
N PHE A 30 12.37 -9.00 -7.02
CA PHE A 30 11.61 -8.30 -6.00
C PHE A 30 12.33 -8.30 -4.64
N ARG A 31 12.83 -9.44 -4.19
CA ARG A 31 13.60 -9.56 -2.93
C ARG A 31 14.90 -8.74 -2.99
N LYS A 32 15.60 -8.72 -4.13
CA LYS A 32 16.81 -7.90 -4.32
C LYS A 32 16.52 -6.40 -4.21
N VAL A 33 15.39 -5.95 -4.76
CA VAL A 33 14.97 -4.54 -4.64
C VAL A 33 14.76 -4.15 -3.17
N ILE A 34 14.13 -5.02 -2.38
CA ILE A 34 13.92 -4.80 -0.94
C ILE A 34 15.25 -4.69 -0.21
N ASP A 35 16.18 -5.64 -0.40
CA ASP A 35 17.48 -5.60 0.26
C ASP A 35 18.27 -4.36 -0.13
N LEU A 36 18.33 -4.03 -1.43
CA LEU A 36 19.00 -2.84 -1.92
C LEU A 36 18.51 -1.57 -1.19
N LEU A 37 17.20 -1.40 -1.09
CA LEU A 37 16.62 -0.22 -0.45
C LEU A 37 16.89 -0.17 1.04
N ILE A 38 16.84 -1.30 1.73
CA ILE A 38 17.15 -1.38 3.16
C ILE A 38 18.63 -1.05 3.40
N ASP A 39 19.54 -1.57 2.57
CA ASP A 39 20.97 -1.28 2.64
C ASP A 39 21.29 0.19 2.37
N GLU A 40 20.50 0.86 1.52
CA GLU A 40 20.56 2.31 1.28
C GLU A 40 19.93 3.16 2.40
N GLY A 41 19.38 2.53 3.44
CA GLY A 41 18.92 3.20 4.65
C GLY A 41 17.52 3.79 4.59
N VAL A 42 16.60 3.20 3.81
CA VAL A 42 15.18 3.59 3.86
C VAL A 42 14.56 3.31 5.23
N HIS A 43 13.51 4.06 5.58
CA HIS A 43 12.87 3.99 6.88
C HIS A 43 11.62 3.09 6.89
N GLY A 44 11.19 2.64 5.72
CA GLY A 44 10.09 1.71 5.50
C GLY A 44 9.93 1.44 4.02
N ILE A 45 9.07 0.50 3.66
CA ILE A 45 8.82 0.10 2.27
C ILE A 45 7.32 0.04 2.03
N ILE A 46 6.87 0.55 0.87
CA ILE A 46 5.48 0.47 0.43
C ILE A 46 5.40 -0.49 -0.76
N VAL A 47 4.60 -1.55 -0.63
CA VAL A 47 4.37 -2.57 -1.66
C VAL A 47 2.99 -2.39 -2.26
N ALA A 48 2.82 -2.72 -3.54
CA ALA A 48 1.57 -2.56 -4.28
C ALA A 48 1.04 -1.11 -4.27
N GLY A 49 1.93 -0.12 -4.28
CA GLY A 49 1.59 1.27 -4.55
C GLY A 49 1.45 1.55 -6.04
N SER A 50 1.28 2.81 -6.44
CA SER A 50 1.18 3.18 -7.87
C SER A 50 2.44 2.82 -8.67
N THR A 51 3.62 2.90 -8.05
CA THR A 51 4.90 2.48 -8.65
C THR A 51 4.96 0.96 -8.82
N GLY A 52 4.34 0.21 -7.91
CA GLY A 52 4.22 -1.24 -7.95
C GLY A 52 3.04 -1.73 -8.78
N GLU A 53 2.37 -0.84 -9.53
CA GLU A 53 1.34 -1.17 -10.53
C GLU A 53 0.11 -1.88 -9.95
N TRP A 54 -0.32 -1.49 -8.71
CA TRP A 54 -1.44 -2.09 -8.01
C TRP A 54 -2.69 -2.31 -8.90
N TYR A 55 -2.92 -1.40 -9.85
CA TYR A 55 -4.08 -1.41 -10.74
C TYR A 55 -4.06 -2.52 -11.80
N SER A 56 -2.92 -3.20 -11.97
CA SER A 56 -2.72 -4.31 -12.91
C SER A 56 -2.57 -5.67 -12.21
N LEU A 57 -2.43 -5.67 -10.88
CA LEU A 57 -2.24 -6.87 -10.09
C LEU A 57 -3.57 -7.53 -9.72
N ALA A 58 -3.62 -8.86 -9.74
CA ALA A 58 -4.69 -9.62 -9.12
C ALA A 58 -4.52 -9.67 -7.58
N ASP A 59 -5.59 -9.95 -6.84
CA ASP A 59 -5.57 -9.94 -5.36
C ASP A 59 -4.64 -10.98 -4.76
N ASP A 60 -4.47 -12.12 -5.41
CA ASP A 60 -3.53 -13.16 -5.02
C ASP A 60 -2.08 -12.73 -5.28
N GLU A 61 -1.80 -11.99 -6.35
CA GLU A 61 -0.49 -11.39 -6.62
C GLU A 61 -0.14 -10.34 -5.57
N VAL A 62 -1.08 -9.47 -5.20
CA VAL A 62 -0.88 -8.51 -4.11
C VAL A 62 -0.58 -9.23 -2.80
N SER A 63 -1.36 -10.26 -2.46
CA SER A 63 -1.13 -11.07 -1.26
C SER A 63 0.22 -11.77 -1.29
N ARG A 64 0.64 -12.27 -2.47
CA ARG A 64 1.95 -12.89 -2.66
C ARG A 64 3.08 -11.90 -2.45
N LEU A 65 3.00 -10.70 -3.05
CA LEU A 65 4.01 -9.63 -2.89
C LEU A 65 4.14 -9.18 -1.43
N LEU A 66 3.04 -9.01 -0.72
CA LEU A 66 3.06 -8.64 0.70
C LEU A 66 3.70 -9.74 1.57
N THR A 67 3.40 -11.01 1.27
CA THR A 67 4.03 -12.15 1.96
C THR A 67 5.54 -12.18 1.72
N LEU A 68 5.96 -12.07 0.45
CA LEU A 68 7.38 -12.02 0.06
C LEU A 68 8.11 -10.84 0.73
N ALA A 69 7.45 -9.68 0.74
CA ALA A 69 8.02 -8.48 1.37
C ALA A 69 8.17 -8.66 2.89
N LYS A 70 7.15 -9.20 3.57
CA LYS A 70 7.21 -9.46 5.01
C LYS A 70 8.35 -10.42 5.36
N GLU A 71 8.47 -11.51 4.61
CA GLU A 71 9.56 -12.48 4.77
C GLU A 71 10.94 -11.82 4.54
N GLN A 72 11.09 -11.06 3.43
CA GLN A 72 12.38 -10.48 3.06
C GLN A 72 12.79 -9.33 3.97
N ILE A 73 11.86 -8.48 4.36
CA ILE A 73 12.12 -7.37 5.28
C ILE A 73 12.52 -7.88 6.67
N ALA A 74 11.95 -8.99 7.14
CA ALA A 74 12.26 -9.63 8.42
C ALA A 74 12.35 -8.60 9.59
N ASP A 75 11.35 -7.74 9.67
CA ASP A 75 11.19 -6.67 10.67
C ASP A 75 12.32 -5.60 10.71
N ARG A 76 13.21 -5.56 9.72
CA ARG A 76 14.27 -4.54 9.62
C ARG A 76 13.71 -3.12 9.46
N VAL A 77 12.61 -2.97 8.73
CA VAL A 77 11.88 -1.71 8.53
C VAL A 77 10.37 -2.00 8.46
N PRO A 78 9.48 -1.00 8.72
CA PRO A 78 8.05 -1.18 8.55
C PRO A 78 7.66 -1.46 7.10
N LEU A 79 6.73 -2.41 6.91
CA LEU A 79 6.07 -2.69 5.65
C LEU A 79 4.70 -2.01 5.61
N LEU A 80 4.43 -1.19 4.61
CA LEU A 80 3.12 -0.64 4.30
C LEU A 80 2.58 -1.30 3.03
N ALA A 81 1.30 -1.62 3.03
CA ALA A 81 0.60 -2.14 1.86
C ALA A 81 -0.11 -1.01 1.11
N GLY A 82 0.00 -0.95 -0.20
CA GLY A 82 -0.90 -0.18 -1.04
C GLY A 82 -2.23 -0.93 -1.14
N THR A 83 -3.29 -0.37 -0.54
CA THR A 83 -4.63 -0.99 -0.54
C THR A 83 -5.66 -0.14 -1.26
N SER A 84 -5.17 0.65 -2.22
CA SER A 84 -6.01 1.48 -3.07
C SER A 84 -6.88 0.64 -3.99
N SER A 85 -8.12 1.09 -4.23
CA SER A 85 -9.05 0.44 -5.15
C SER A 85 -10.03 1.45 -5.74
N MET A 86 -10.71 1.06 -6.82
CA MET A 86 -11.82 1.81 -7.39
C MET A 86 -13.11 1.69 -6.54
N SER A 87 -13.20 0.73 -5.63
CA SER A 87 -14.33 0.57 -4.72
C SER A 87 -13.89 0.53 -3.25
N THR A 88 -14.68 1.16 -2.39
CA THR A 88 -14.44 1.19 -0.94
C THR A 88 -14.44 -0.22 -0.34
N HIS A 89 -15.40 -1.06 -0.74
CA HIS A 89 -15.49 -2.44 -0.24
C HIS A 89 -14.21 -3.24 -0.52
N HIS A 90 -13.65 -3.11 -1.72
CA HIS A 90 -12.42 -3.81 -2.08
C HIS A 90 -11.20 -3.22 -1.37
N ALA A 91 -11.13 -1.88 -1.20
CA ALA A 91 -10.05 -1.26 -0.42
C ALA A 91 -10.06 -1.72 1.05
N VAL A 92 -11.25 -1.89 1.64
CA VAL A 92 -11.41 -2.47 2.98
C VAL A 92 -10.89 -3.91 3.02
N ALA A 93 -11.31 -4.77 2.09
CA ALA A 93 -10.86 -6.17 2.03
C ALA A 93 -9.33 -6.30 1.86
N LEU A 94 -8.72 -5.47 0.99
CA LEU A 94 -7.27 -5.42 0.84
C LEU A 94 -6.57 -4.96 2.13
N THR A 95 -7.16 -4.01 2.86
CA THR A 95 -6.61 -3.50 4.11
C THR A 95 -6.72 -4.54 5.24
N GLU A 96 -7.83 -5.27 5.31
CA GLU A 96 -7.99 -6.42 6.22
C GLU A 96 -6.92 -7.48 5.94
N ARG A 97 -6.71 -7.81 4.68
CA ARG A 97 -5.67 -8.76 4.27
C ARG A 97 -4.26 -8.28 4.63
N ALA A 98 -3.97 -6.99 4.46
CA ALA A 98 -2.71 -6.39 4.88
C ALA A 98 -2.49 -6.47 6.39
N ALA A 99 -3.55 -6.26 7.18
CA ALA A 99 -3.51 -6.40 8.63
C ALA A 99 -3.24 -7.86 9.05
N GLU A 100 -3.90 -8.84 8.43
CA GLU A 100 -3.66 -10.27 8.66
C GLU A 100 -2.22 -10.70 8.37
N LEU A 101 -1.62 -10.13 7.32
CA LEU A 101 -0.23 -10.39 6.93
C LEU A 101 0.79 -9.63 7.80
N GLY A 102 0.34 -8.84 8.78
CA GLY A 102 1.19 -8.12 9.72
C GLY A 102 1.90 -6.91 9.11
N CYS A 103 1.29 -6.24 8.13
CA CYS A 103 1.75 -4.94 7.67
C CYS A 103 1.64 -3.90 8.78
N ALA A 104 2.56 -2.94 8.81
CA ALA A 104 2.57 -1.86 9.80
C ALA A 104 1.52 -0.76 9.49
N GLY A 105 1.00 -0.73 8.28
CA GLY A 105 0.00 0.21 7.83
C GLY A 105 -0.39 0.02 6.37
N ALA A 106 -1.35 0.82 5.93
CA ALA A 106 -1.80 0.86 4.54
C ALA A 106 -1.61 2.24 3.93
N MET A 107 -1.26 2.32 2.65
CA MET A 107 -1.29 3.55 1.86
C MET A 107 -2.50 3.52 0.93
N VAL A 108 -3.38 4.52 1.07
CA VAL A 108 -4.68 4.56 0.40
C VAL A 108 -4.86 5.91 -0.29
N LEU A 109 -5.34 5.90 -1.54
CA LEU A 109 -5.76 7.09 -2.25
C LEU A 109 -7.30 7.16 -2.36
N PRO A 110 -7.90 8.34 -2.62
CA PRO A 110 -9.30 8.42 -2.99
C PRO A 110 -9.59 7.50 -4.19
N PRO A 111 -10.79 6.86 -4.28
CA PRO A 111 -11.10 5.99 -5.40
C PRO A 111 -10.88 6.70 -6.74
N PRO A 112 -9.92 6.23 -7.58
CA PRO A 112 -9.66 6.86 -8.87
C PRO A 112 -10.80 6.55 -9.85
N TYR A 113 -10.92 7.34 -10.93
CA TYR A 113 -11.89 7.17 -12.01
C TYR A 113 -13.34 7.54 -11.66
N VAL A 114 -13.85 7.23 -10.46
CA VAL A 114 -15.25 7.43 -10.07
C VAL A 114 -15.60 8.87 -9.67
N LEU A 115 -14.61 9.74 -9.51
CA LEU A 115 -14.75 11.17 -9.18
C LEU A 115 -15.68 11.41 -7.97
N PRO A 116 -15.35 10.90 -6.79
CA PRO A 116 -16.19 11.01 -5.61
C PRO A 116 -16.31 12.46 -5.14
N THR A 117 -17.42 12.77 -4.48
CA THR A 117 -17.61 14.02 -3.72
C THR A 117 -16.72 14.03 -2.47
N ALA A 118 -16.57 15.18 -1.83
CA ALA A 118 -15.78 15.29 -0.59
C ALA A 118 -16.33 14.38 0.52
N ASP A 119 -17.65 14.31 0.70
CA ASP A 119 -18.28 13.45 1.70
C ASP A 119 -18.07 11.96 1.42
N GLU A 120 -18.10 11.55 0.15
CA GLU A 120 -17.80 10.18 -0.26
C GLU A 120 -16.33 9.82 -0.05
N VAL A 121 -15.40 10.78 -0.24
CA VAL A 121 -13.98 10.59 0.06
C VAL A 121 -13.77 10.38 1.56
N VAL A 122 -14.42 11.19 2.40
CA VAL A 122 -14.37 11.04 3.86
C VAL A 122 -14.90 9.66 4.26
N ALA A 123 -16.10 9.29 3.78
CA ALA A 123 -16.70 7.99 4.07
C ALA A 123 -15.84 6.81 3.60
N HIS A 124 -15.13 6.96 2.47
CA HIS A 124 -14.17 5.96 1.99
C HIS A 124 -13.02 5.75 2.99
N PHE A 125 -12.37 6.84 3.43
CA PHE A 125 -11.27 6.73 4.37
C PHE A 125 -11.71 6.26 5.76
N GLU A 126 -12.90 6.68 6.23
CA GLU A 126 -13.47 6.18 7.48
C GLU A 126 -13.69 4.66 7.43
N ALA A 127 -14.31 4.15 6.36
CA ALA A 127 -14.53 2.72 6.20
C ALA A 127 -13.22 1.91 6.17
N VAL A 128 -12.18 2.43 5.51
CA VAL A 128 -10.86 1.77 5.48
C VAL A 128 -10.17 1.87 6.86
N ALA A 129 -10.32 3.00 7.57
CA ALA A 129 -9.75 3.20 8.90
C ALA A 129 -10.38 2.30 9.97
N ASP A 130 -11.67 1.97 9.81
CA ASP A 130 -12.41 1.08 10.73
C ASP A 130 -11.84 -0.36 10.79
N VAL A 131 -11.04 -0.76 9.81
CA VAL A 131 -10.24 -2.01 9.87
C VAL A 131 -9.26 -2.00 11.05
N GLY A 132 -8.83 -0.81 11.51
CA GLY A 132 -7.91 -0.66 12.63
C GLY A 132 -6.43 -0.74 12.27
N LEU A 133 -6.08 -0.79 10.99
CA LEU A 133 -4.71 -0.64 10.52
C LEU A 133 -4.41 0.86 10.29
N PRO A 134 -3.25 1.39 10.74
CA PRO A 134 -2.88 2.78 10.47
C PRO A 134 -2.84 3.11 8.98
N ILE A 135 -3.35 4.28 8.58
CA ILE A 135 -3.46 4.67 7.18
C ILE A 135 -2.57 5.85 6.85
N MET A 136 -1.80 5.73 5.79
CA MET A 136 -1.13 6.81 5.08
C MET A 136 -2.04 7.28 3.94
N VAL A 137 -2.63 8.44 4.08
CA VAL A 137 -3.48 9.04 3.04
C VAL A 137 -2.58 9.52 1.88
N TYR A 138 -2.87 9.03 0.68
CA TYR A 138 -2.11 9.38 -0.52
C TYR A 138 -2.88 10.36 -1.40
N ASN A 139 -2.47 11.63 -1.39
CA ASN A 139 -3.04 12.66 -2.24
C ASN A 139 -2.35 12.69 -3.62
N ASN A 140 -3.05 12.27 -4.66
CA ASN A 140 -2.54 12.30 -6.03
C ASN A 140 -3.59 12.84 -7.02
N PRO A 141 -3.84 14.17 -7.02
CA PRO A 141 -4.92 14.77 -7.81
C PRO A 141 -4.76 14.57 -9.32
N LYS A 142 -3.55 14.32 -9.81
CA LYS A 142 -3.33 14.00 -11.24
C LYS A 142 -3.93 12.65 -11.65
N ARG A 143 -4.10 11.74 -10.71
CA ARG A 143 -4.65 10.40 -10.96
C ARG A 143 -6.09 10.26 -10.50
N THR A 144 -6.45 10.87 -9.37
CA THR A 144 -7.77 10.75 -8.76
C THR A 144 -8.71 11.90 -9.17
N GLN A 145 -8.18 13.01 -9.68
CA GLN A 145 -8.87 14.28 -9.91
C GLN A 145 -9.54 14.85 -8.64
N VAL A 146 -9.19 14.32 -7.49
CA VAL A 146 -9.58 14.81 -6.17
C VAL A 146 -8.34 15.39 -5.51
N ASN A 147 -8.44 16.61 -4.99
CA ASN A 147 -7.41 17.21 -4.14
C ASN A 147 -7.88 17.16 -2.69
N LEU A 148 -7.03 16.63 -1.82
CA LEU A 148 -7.29 16.55 -0.39
C LEU A 148 -6.66 17.80 0.25
N ASP A 149 -7.48 18.73 0.68
CA ASP A 149 -7.04 19.90 1.41
C ASP A 149 -6.87 19.54 2.90
N ALA A 150 -5.77 19.99 3.50
CA ALA A 150 -5.44 19.74 4.90
C ALA A 150 -6.16 20.71 5.84
#